data_1661d5991dbb303c83732e5e8a173603
#
_entry.id   1661d5991dbb303c83732e5e8a173603
#
_cell.length_a   1.000
_cell.length_b   1.000
_cell.length_c   1.000
_cell.angle_alpha   90.00
_cell.angle_beta   90.00
_cell.angle_gamma   90.00
#
_symmetry.space_group_name_H-M   'P 1'
#
loop_
_entity.id
_entity.type
_entity.pdbx_description
1 polymer ?
#
loop_
_entity_poly.entity_id
_entity_poly.type
_entity_poly.pdbx_seq_one_letter_code
_entity_poly.pdbx_strand_id
1 'polypeptide(L)'
;MDYVVLAFYILVSLAGLVSLVFGLPGTFIILGASVLYGWYGGFSEITVRVIIILVVLALAGELIEFLLGILGSKKYESSNRAIVGSIIFGIIGAVMGAPFFFGIGAVIGAFAGAFAGAILMELSQGKKMDEAIKSGWGAFLGRVAGTISKGAVGIAMIAITVLAVLNN
;
A
#
# COMPACT_ATOMS: atom_id res chain seq x y z
N MET A 1 -26.75 16.61 2.92
CA MET A 1 -25.98 15.68 2.05
C MET A 1 -25.91 16.21 0.63
N ASP A 2 -24.74 16.52 0.13
CA ASP A 2 -24.55 16.98 -1.25
C ASP A 2 -24.06 15.76 -2.09
N TYR A 3 -24.96 15.24 -2.94
CA TYR A 3 -24.69 14.05 -3.75
C TYR A 3 -23.52 14.24 -4.74
N VAL A 4 -23.29 15.48 -5.19
CA VAL A 4 -22.19 15.80 -6.10
C VAL A 4 -20.85 15.66 -5.39
N VAL A 5 -20.77 16.20 -4.16
CA VAL A 5 -19.56 16.11 -3.33
C VAL A 5 -19.30 14.68 -2.90
N LEU A 6 -20.36 13.91 -2.57
CA LEU A 6 -20.23 12.50 -2.25
C LEU A 6 -19.74 11.68 -3.46
N ALA A 7 -20.26 11.93 -4.65
CA ALA A 7 -19.80 11.25 -5.87
C ALA A 7 -18.32 11.56 -6.14
N PHE A 8 -17.90 12.82 -5.97
CA PHE A 8 -16.50 13.22 -6.10
C PHE A 8 -15.61 12.51 -5.07
N TYR A 9 -16.06 12.45 -3.79
CA TYR A 9 -15.37 11.68 -2.76
C TYR A 9 -15.17 10.22 -3.14
N ILE A 10 -16.23 9.56 -3.63
CA ILE A 10 -16.17 8.16 -4.05
C ILE A 10 -15.16 7.99 -5.20
N LEU A 11 -15.18 8.87 -6.20
CA LEU A 11 -14.24 8.81 -7.33
C LEU A 11 -12.78 8.95 -6.87
N VAL A 12 -12.48 9.93 -6.02
CA VAL A 12 -11.13 10.14 -5.48
C VAL A 12 -10.71 8.95 -4.60
N SER A 13 -11.63 8.41 -3.81
CA SER A 13 -11.36 7.26 -2.94
C SER A 13 -11.10 5.99 -3.74
N LEU A 14 -11.85 5.75 -4.83
CA LEU A 14 -11.58 4.65 -5.75
C LEU A 14 -10.24 4.81 -6.45
N ALA A 15 -9.89 6.02 -6.89
CA ALA A 15 -8.55 6.31 -7.42
C ALA A 15 -7.46 6.05 -6.37
N GLY A 16 -7.69 6.42 -5.11
CA GLY A 16 -6.84 6.07 -3.97
C GLY A 16 -6.69 4.57 -3.79
N LEU A 17 -7.79 3.81 -3.89
CA LEU A 17 -7.76 2.35 -3.79
C LEU A 17 -6.95 1.71 -4.94
N VAL A 18 -7.15 2.18 -6.16
CA VAL A 18 -6.36 1.74 -7.33
C VAL A 18 -4.89 2.10 -7.14
N SER A 19 -4.57 3.27 -6.58
CA SER A 19 -3.20 3.71 -6.37
C SER A 19 -2.40 2.81 -5.40
N LEU A 20 -3.08 2.07 -4.51
CA LEU A 20 -2.44 1.07 -3.63
C LEU A 20 -1.73 -0.03 -4.43
N VAL A 21 -2.33 -0.45 -5.55
CA VAL A 21 -1.74 -1.46 -6.44
C VAL A 21 -0.41 -0.95 -7.01
N PHE A 22 -0.32 0.36 -7.25
CA PHE A 22 0.88 1.02 -7.74
C PHE A 22 1.93 1.30 -6.65
N GLY A 23 1.69 0.85 -5.40
CA GLY A 23 2.59 1.10 -4.28
C GLY A 23 2.57 2.54 -3.79
N LEU A 24 1.57 3.32 -4.20
CA LEU A 24 1.35 4.69 -3.74
C LEU A 24 0.60 4.69 -2.40
N PRO A 25 0.68 5.76 -1.62
CA PRO A 25 0.04 5.84 -0.32
C PRO A 25 -1.48 6.08 -0.43
N GLY A 26 -2.21 5.15 -1.07
CA GLY A 26 -3.62 5.27 -1.38
C GLY A 26 -4.53 5.40 -0.16
N THR A 27 -4.17 4.81 0.99
CA THR A 27 -4.87 5.00 2.27
C THR A 27 -4.84 6.47 2.71
N PHE A 28 -3.74 7.17 2.49
CA PHE A 28 -3.64 8.62 2.76
C PHE A 28 -4.42 9.46 1.74
N ILE A 29 -4.56 9.00 0.48
CA ILE A 29 -5.43 9.66 -0.50
C ILE A 29 -6.89 9.56 -0.05
N ILE A 30 -7.34 8.38 0.40
CA ILE A 30 -8.69 8.16 0.94
C ILE A 30 -8.90 9.02 2.20
N LEU A 31 -7.93 9.05 3.11
CA LEU A 31 -7.97 9.90 4.30
C LEU A 31 -8.10 11.38 3.93
N GLY A 32 -7.27 11.87 3.01
CA GLY A 32 -7.30 13.26 2.54
C GLY A 32 -8.65 13.63 1.92
N ALA A 33 -9.21 12.74 1.08
CA ALA A 33 -10.54 12.92 0.51
C ALA A 33 -11.63 12.99 1.60
N SER A 34 -11.54 12.14 2.65
CA SER A 34 -12.47 12.15 3.78
C SER A 34 -12.37 13.44 4.61
N VAL A 35 -11.15 13.94 4.82
CA VAL A 35 -10.92 15.23 5.52
C VAL A 35 -11.50 16.39 4.72
N LEU A 36 -11.27 16.42 3.41
CA LEU A 36 -11.81 17.47 2.53
C LEU A 36 -13.35 17.46 2.50
N TYR A 37 -13.94 16.27 2.43
CA TYR A 37 -15.39 16.12 2.51
C TYR A 37 -15.93 16.62 3.85
N GLY A 38 -15.31 16.22 4.97
CA GLY A 38 -15.68 16.68 6.31
C GLY A 38 -15.56 18.18 6.47
N TRP A 39 -14.50 18.78 5.92
CA TRP A 39 -14.30 20.24 5.94
C TRP A 39 -15.38 20.97 5.15
N TYR A 40 -15.73 20.49 3.96
CA TYR A 40 -16.81 21.06 3.16
C TYR A 40 -18.16 21.06 3.90
N GLY A 41 -18.49 19.95 4.60
CA GLY A 41 -19.72 19.80 5.40
C GLY A 41 -19.64 20.37 6.82
N GLY A 42 -18.58 21.14 7.17
CA GLY A 42 -18.39 21.69 8.51
C GLY A 42 -18.26 20.63 9.60
N PHE A 43 -17.80 19.43 9.24
CA PHE A 43 -17.63 18.25 10.11
C PHE A 43 -18.93 17.76 10.78
N SER A 44 -20.07 18.07 10.17
CA SER A 44 -21.39 17.61 10.65
C SER A 44 -21.60 16.11 10.38
N GLU A 45 -21.35 15.67 9.15
CA GLU A 45 -21.51 14.27 8.72
C GLU A 45 -20.25 13.45 9.06
N ILE A 46 -19.06 13.93 8.71
CA ILE A 46 -17.77 13.30 9.06
C ILE A 46 -17.17 14.02 10.27
N THR A 47 -17.47 13.51 11.45
CA THR A 47 -16.97 14.08 12.69
C THR A 47 -15.45 13.89 12.86
N VAL A 48 -14.82 14.70 13.70
CA VAL A 48 -13.39 14.55 14.07
C VAL A 48 -13.10 13.13 14.58
N ARG A 49 -14.06 12.49 15.26
CA ARG A 49 -13.92 11.10 15.72
C ARG A 49 -13.74 10.12 14.55
N VAL A 50 -14.52 10.29 13.48
CA VAL A 50 -14.38 9.46 12.27
C VAL A 50 -13.01 9.67 11.65
N ILE A 51 -12.55 10.92 11.54
CA ILE A 51 -11.21 11.22 11.00
C ILE A 51 -10.11 10.55 11.82
N ILE A 52 -10.17 10.58 13.15
CA ILE A 52 -9.21 9.91 14.01
C ILE A 52 -9.19 8.40 13.74
N ILE A 53 -10.36 7.77 13.58
CA ILE A 53 -10.46 6.35 13.22
C ILE A 53 -9.79 6.08 11.86
N LEU A 54 -10.04 6.93 10.87
CA LEU A 54 -9.43 6.80 9.55
C LEU A 54 -7.89 6.97 9.57
N VAL A 55 -7.38 7.89 10.40
CA VAL A 55 -5.92 8.07 10.62
C VAL A 55 -5.33 6.79 11.21
N VAL A 56 -5.96 6.23 12.25
CA VAL A 56 -5.48 4.99 12.89
C VAL A 56 -5.49 3.84 11.88
N LEU A 57 -6.55 3.71 11.08
CA LEU A 57 -6.65 2.68 10.04
C LEU A 57 -5.58 2.87 8.95
N ALA A 58 -5.33 4.10 8.50
CA ALA A 58 -4.30 4.37 7.52
C ALA A 58 -2.91 3.96 8.03
N LEU A 59 -2.57 4.38 9.26
CA LEU A 59 -1.29 4.02 9.88
C LEU A 59 -1.19 2.50 10.12
N ALA A 60 -2.26 1.86 10.57
CA ALA A 60 -2.30 0.40 10.74
C ALA A 60 -2.11 -0.32 9.40
N GLY A 61 -2.73 0.17 8.32
CA GLY A 61 -2.56 -0.38 6.97
C GLY A 61 -1.10 -0.34 6.50
N GLU A 62 -0.41 0.80 6.69
CA GLU A 62 1.03 0.92 6.36
C GLU A 62 1.88 -0.05 7.20
N LEU A 63 1.60 -0.13 8.50
CA LEU A 63 2.32 -1.02 9.40
C LEU A 63 2.13 -2.50 9.03
N ILE A 64 0.89 -2.90 8.73
CA ILE A 64 0.55 -4.27 8.32
C ILE A 64 1.26 -4.62 7.01
N GLU A 65 1.23 -3.73 5.99
CA GLU A 65 1.94 -3.94 4.73
C GLU A 65 3.43 -4.13 4.97
N PHE A 66 4.05 -3.26 5.77
CA PHE A 66 5.47 -3.35 6.09
C PHE A 66 5.82 -4.65 6.83
N LEU A 67 5.03 -5.03 7.82
CA LEU A 67 5.25 -6.26 8.59
C LEU A 67 5.07 -7.51 7.73
N LEU A 68 4.06 -7.56 6.87
CA LEU A 68 3.83 -8.69 5.97
C LEU A 68 4.95 -8.83 4.94
N GLY A 69 5.53 -7.72 4.47
CA GLY A 69 6.73 -7.73 3.63
C GLY A 69 7.91 -8.40 4.32
N ILE A 70 8.17 -8.04 5.58
CA ILE A 70 9.25 -8.64 6.38
C ILE A 70 8.96 -10.10 6.71
N LEU A 71 7.75 -10.42 7.16
CA LEU A 71 7.35 -11.77 7.55
C LEU A 71 7.37 -12.73 6.34
N GLY A 72 6.91 -12.26 5.18
CA GLY A 72 7.00 -13.00 3.93
C GLY A 72 8.45 -13.36 3.60
N SER A 73 9.34 -12.38 3.65
CA SER A 73 10.77 -12.60 3.43
C SER A 73 11.38 -13.57 4.45
N LYS A 74 11.09 -13.40 5.74
CA LYS A 74 11.61 -14.27 6.81
C LYS A 74 11.09 -15.70 6.72
N LYS A 75 9.86 -15.92 6.31
CA LYS A 75 9.29 -17.26 6.10
C LYS A 75 10.08 -18.07 5.06
N TYR A 76 10.73 -17.40 4.13
CA TYR A 76 11.57 -18.00 3.10
C TYR A 76 13.08 -17.89 3.42
N GLU A 77 13.42 -17.76 4.70
CA GLU A 77 14.80 -17.76 5.23
C GLU A 77 15.68 -16.63 4.65
N SER A 78 15.03 -15.51 4.31
CA SER A 78 15.75 -14.34 3.80
C SER A 78 16.62 -13.72 4.88
N SER A 79 17.87 -13.38 4.50
CA SER A 79 18.76 -12.61 5.38
C SER A 79 18.24 -11.19 5.59
N ASN A 80 18.66 -10.54 6.68
CA ASN A 80 18.30 -9.14 6.90
C ASN A 80 18.78 -8.23 5.77
N ARG A 81 19.92 -8.56 5.12
CA ARG A 81 20.42 -7.81 3.96
C ARG A 81 19.53 -7.99 2.75
N ALA A 82 18.98 -9.20 2.53
CA ALA A 82 18.02 -9.45 1.46
C ALA A 82 16.70 -8.70 1.68
N ILE A 83 16.21 -8.60 2.92
CA ILE A 83 15.04 -7.81 3.26
C ILE A 83 15.28 -6.33 2.94
N VAL A 84 16.40 -5.76 3.37
CA VAL A 84 16.76 -4.36 3.06
C VAL A 84 16.94 -4.17 1.56
N GLY A 85 17.60 -5.12 0.88
CA GLY A 85 17.77 -5.10 -0.57
C GLY A 85 16.42 -5.12 -1.30
N SER A 86 15.50 -5.97 -0.89
CA SER A 86 14.16 -6.02 -1.50
C SER A 86 13.40 -4.70 -1.37
N ILE A 87 13.55 -3.99 -0.25
CA ILE A 87 12.93 -2.67 -0.05
C ILE A 87 13.58 -1.64 -0.98
N ILE A 88 14.90 -1.53 -0.96
CA ILE A 88 15.64 -0.53 -1.74
C ILE A 88 15.41 -0.74 -3.23
N PHE A 89 15.65 -1.95 -3.73
CA PHE A 89 15.47 -2.26 -5.16
C PHE A 89 14.00 -2.23 -5.58
N GLY A 90 13.07 -2.52 -4.66
CA GLY A 90 11.65 -2.34 -4.90
C GLY A 90 11.27 -0.87 -5.13
N ILE A 91 11.84 0.05 -4.33
CA ILE A 91 11.64 1.50 -4.51
C ILE A 91 12.29 1.97 -5.82
N ILE A 92 13.53 1.56 -6.08
CA ILE A 92 14.23 1.92 -7.33
C ILE A 92 13.44 1.42 -8.53
N GLY A 93 12.99 0.17 -8.51
CA GLY A 93 12.20 -0.42 -9.59
C GLY A 93 10.87 0.30 -9.79
N ALA A 94 10.19 0.70 -8.72
CA ALA A 94 8.96 1.48 -8.81
C ALA A 94 9.19 2.85 -9.49
N VAL A 95 10.24 3.57 -9.07
CA VAL A 95 10.59 4.89 -9.63
C VAL A 95 10.99 4.77 -11.09
N MET A 96 11.84 3.80 -11.44
CA MET A 96 12.26 3.57 -12.82
C MET A 96 11.12 3.08 -13.71
N GLY A 97 10.20 2.31 -13.18
CA GLY A 97 9.03 1.81 -13.90
C GLY A 97 7.92 2.84 -14.08
N ALA A 98 7.84 3.85 -13.20
CA ALA A 98 6.74 4.82 -13.17
C ALA A 98 6.43 5.53 -14.50
N PRO A 99 7.41 5.91 -15.34
CA PRO A 99 7.13 6.54 -16.63
C PRO A 99 6.47 5.61 -17.66
N PHE A 100 6.51 4.30 -17.45
CA PHE A 100 6.04 3.34 -18.44
C PHE A 100 4.59 2.92 -18.17
N PHE A 101 3.80 2.77 -19.24
CA PHE A 101 2.45 2.24 -19.22
C PHE A 101 1.49 2.91 -18.21
N PHE A 102 1.51 4.24 -18.15
CA PHE A 102 0.61 5.00 -17.25
C PHE A 102 0.70 4.56 -15.77
N GLY A 103 1.91 4.23 -15.29
CA GLY A 103 2.15 3.81 -13.92
C GLY A 103 2.10 2.29 -13.67
N ILE A 104 1.60 1.47 -14.59
CA ILE A 104 1.65 0.00 -14.46
C ILE A 104 3.11 -0.47 -14.33
N GLY A 105 4.03 0.19 -15.03
CA GLY A 105 5.46 -0.08 -14.92
C GLY A 105 6.00 0.12 -13.48
N ALA A 106 5.42 1.03 -12.70
CA ALA A 106 5.81 1.19 -11.29
C ALA A 106 5.48 -0.06 -10.47
N VAL A 107 4.31 -0.69 -10.71
CA VAL A 107 3.94 -1.95 -10.05
C VAL A 107 4.91 -3.05 -10.42
N ILE A 108 5.07 -3.28 -11.73
CA ILE A 108 5.96 -4.32 -12.23
C ILE A 108 7.38 -4.09 -11.71
N GLY A 109 7.87 -2.86 -11.78
CA GLY A 109 9.17 -2.45 -11.30
C GLY A 109 9.33 -2.65 -9.79
N ALA A 110 8.31 -2.31 -9.00
CA ALA A 110 8.33 -2.52 -7.55
C ALA A 110 8.45 -3.99 -7.16
N PHE A 111 7.64 -4.86 -7.80
CA PHE A 111 7.66 -6.29 -7.52
C PHE A 111 8.91 -6.97 -8.06
N ALA A 112 9.29 -6.67 -9.31
CA ALA A 112 10.51 -7.20 -9.92
C ALA A 112 11.76 -6.71 -9.18
N GLY A 113 11.80 -5.45 -8.80
CA GLY A 113 12.89 -4.85 -8.01
C GLY A 113 13.01 -5.51 -6.63
N ALA A 114 11.91 -5.70 -5.91
CA ALA A 114 11.95 -6.38 -4.62
C ALA A 114 12.44 -7.84 -4.73
N PHE A 115 11.97 -8.57 -5.74
CA PHE A 115 12.40 -9.93 -6.04
C PHE A 115 13.90 -9.98 -6.38
N ALA A 116 14.33 -9.17 -7.34
CA ALA A 116 15.73 -9.12 -7.78
C ALA A 116 16.66 -8.63 -6.67
N GLY A 117 16.24 -7.62 -5.90
CA GLY A 117 17.01 -7.09 -4.79
C GLY A 117 17.27 -8.11 -3.69
N ALA A 118 16.26 -8.92 -3.34
CA ALA A 118 16.45 -10.02 -2.40
C ALA A 118 17.47 -11.04 -2.93
N ILE A 119 17.34 -11.45 -4.19
CA ILE A 119 18.27 -12.40 -4.82
C ILE A 119 19.70 -11.85 -4.84
N LEU A 120 19.89 -10.63 -5.32
CA LEU A 120 21.21 -10.02 -5.42
C LEU A 120 21.91 -9.93 -4.07
N MET A 121 21.16 -9.56 -3.02
CA MET A 121 21.72 -9.48 -1.67
C MET A 121 22.06 -10.84 -1.08
N GLU A 122 21.30 -11.90 -1.36
CA GLU A 122 21.66 -13.26 -0.92
C GLU A 122 22.89 -13.79 -1.66
N LEU A 123 22.95 -13.60 -2.97
CA LEU A 123 24.13 -13.99 -3.76
C LEU A 123 25.39 -13.24 -3.33
N SER A 124 25.27 -11.94 -2.98
CA SER A 124 26.41 -11.17 -2.47
C SER A 124 26.97 -11.68 -1.13
N GLN A 125 26.20 -12.48 -0.40
CA GLN A 125 26.59 -13.14 0.84
C GLN A 125 27.12 -14.57 0.62
N GLY A 126 27.24 -14.99 -0.64
CA GLY A 126 27.75 -16.32 -1.00
C GLY A 126 26.72 -17.45 -0.89
N LYS A 127 25.43 -17.14 -0.73
CA LYS A 127 24.38 -18.14 -0.76
C LYS A 127 24.20 -18.74 -2.15
N LYS A 128 23.69 -19.97 -2.20
CA LYS A 128 23.39 -20.65 -3.46
C LYS A 128 22.21 -20.01 -4.18
N MET A 129 22.15 -20.15 -5.49
CA MET A 129 21.08 -19.61 -6.32
C MET A 129 19.68 -20.05 -5.86
N ASP A 130 19.51 -21.31 -5.47
CA ASP A 130 18.23 -21.84 -5.01
C ASP A 130 17.74 -21.16 -3.73
N GLU A 131 18.64 -20.84 -2.80
CA GLU A 131 18.31 -20.11 -1.57
C GLU A 131 17.99 -18.66 -1.88
N ALA A 132 18.74 -18.04 -2.79
CA ALA A 132 18.50 -16.68 -3.23
C ALA A 132 17.12 -16.53 -3.93
N ILE A 133 16.75 -17.46 -4.79
CA ILE A 133 15.44 -17.48 -5.45
C ILE A 133 14.31 -17.65 -4.42
N LYS A 134 14.46 -18.53 -3.43
CA LYS A 134 13.49 -18.66 -2.34
C LYS A 134 13.30 -17.34 -1.60
N SER A 135 14.38 -16.63 -1.28
CA SER A 135 14.32 -15.30 -0.66
C SER A 135 13.58 -14.29 -1.54
N GLY A 136 13.84 -14.30 -2.85
CA GLY A 136 13.11 -13.46 -3.82
C GLY A 136 11.59 -13.73 -3.78
N TRP A 137 11.19 -15.00 -3.79
CA TRP A 137 9.76 -15.36 -3.64
C TRP A 137 9.16 -14.90 -2.32
N GLY A 138 9.93 -14.98 -1.23
CA GLY A 138 9.49 -14.45 0.07
C GLY A 138 9.20 -12.96 0.03
N ALA A 139 10.09 -12.17 -0.57
CA ALA A 139 9.91 -10.73 -0.75
C ALA A 139 8.69 -10.42 -1.63
N PHE A 140 8.54 -11.14 -2.75
CA PHE A 140 7.40 -10.97 -3.65
C PHE A 140 6.06 -11.28 -2.97
N LEU A 141 5.93 -12.46 -2.36
CA LEU A 141 4.69 -12.89 -1.71
C LEU A 141 4.34 -12.04 -0.49
N GLY A 142 5.35 -11.62 0.28
CA GLY A 142 5.16 -10.71 1.40
C GLY A 142 4.58 -9.36 0.93
N ARG A 143 5.09 -8.84 -0.19
CA ARG A 143 4.57 -7.61 -0.79
C ARG A 143 3.14 -7.77 -1.32
N VAL A 144 2.83 -8.88 -2.00
CA VAL A 144 1.46 -9.19 -2.46
C VAL A 144 0.48 -9.23 -1.28
N ALA A 145 0.83 -9.98 -0.23
CA ALA A 145 -0.01 -10.08 0.97
C ALA A 145 -0.20 -8.72 1.65
N GLY A 146 0.84 -7.91 1.73
CA GLY A 146 0.80 -6.56 2.27
C GLY A 146 -0.14 -5.65 1.48
N THR A 147 -0.02 -5.63 0.16
CA THR A 147 -0.87 -4.81 -0.72
C THR A 147 -2.35 -5.22 -0.63
N ILE A 148 -2.65 -6.53 -0.59
CA ILE A 148 -4.01 -7.04 -0.43
C ILE A 148 -4.59 -6.60 0.93
N SER A 149 -3.83 -6.76 2.01
CA SER A 149 -4.26 -6.37 3.36
C SER A 149 -4.52 -4.87 3.45
N LYS A 150 -3.65 -4.04 2.87
CA LYS A 150 -3.82 -2.60 2.80
C LYS A 150 -5.04 -2.21 1.95
N GLY A 151 -5.30 -2.94 0.87
CA GLY A 151 -6.52 -2.78 0.07
C GLY A 151 -7.79 -3.02 0.89
N ALA A 152 -7.83 -4.06 1.72
CA ALA A 152 -8.94 -4.32 2.62
C ALA A 152 -9.15 -3.17 3.64
N VAL A 153 -8.06 -2.62 4.19
CA VAL A 153 -8.11 -1.44 5.06
C VAL A 153 -8.68 -0.23 4.30
N GLY A 154 -8.23 0.02 3.06
CA GLY A 154 -8.75 1.10 2.23
C GLY A 154 -10.26 0.97 1.96
N ILE A 155 -10.74 -0.23 1.66
CA ILE A 155 -12.18 -0.51 1.51
C ILE A 155 -12.94 -0.23 2.81
N ALA A 156 -12.42 -0.65 3.95
CA ALA A 156 -13.02 -0.37 5.26
C ALA A 156 -13.10 1.15 5.54
N MET A 157 -12.05 1.90 5.21
CA MET A 157 -12.03 3.37 5.35
C MET A 157 -13.12 4.03 4.51
N ILE A 158 -13.28 3.61 3.24
CA ILE A 158 -14.34 4.12 2.36
C ILE A 158 -15.72 3.79 2.95
N ALA A 159 -15.93 2.55 3.38
CA ALA A 159 -17.19 2.11 3.97
C ALA A 159 -17.55 2.92 5.23
N ILE A 160 -16.59 3.14 6.13
CA ILE A 160 -16.79 3.94 7.35
C ILE A 160 -17.19 5.37 7.00
N THR A 161 -16.52 5.98 6.03
CA THR A 161 -16.82 7.36 5.61
C THR A 161 -18.21 7.44 4.98
N VAL A 162 -18.54 6.53 4.05
CA VAL A 162 -19.85 6.50 3.39
C VAL A 162 -20.97 6.26 4.40
N LEU A 163 -20.80 5.32 5.34
CA LEU A 163 -21.78 5.06 6.40
C LEU A 163 -21.96 6.27 7.33
N ALA A 164 -20.87 6.99 7.65
CA ALA A 164 -20.98 8.21 8.46
C ALA A 164 -21.79 9.29 7.75
N VAL A 165 -21.64 9.43 6.43
CA VAL A 165 -22.40 10.39 5.61
C VAL A 165 -23.88 10.00 5.48
N LEU A 166 -24.18 8.69 5.33
CA LEU A 166 -25.55 8.21 5.13
C LEU A 166 -26.37 8.18 6.43
N ASN A 167 -25.75 8.09 7.60
CA ASN A 167 -26.40 7.97 8.90
C ASN A 167 -26.60 9.32 9.62
N ASN A 168 -26.13 10.42 9.04
CA ASN A 168 -26.33 11.80 9.50
C ASN A 168 -27.11 12.61 8.46
#